data_36f614c10e58867c96571457136e3b14
#
_entry.id   36f614c10e58867c96571457136e3b14
#
_cell.length_a   1.000
_cell.length_b   1.000
_cell.length_c   1.000
_cell.angle_alpha   90.00
_cell.angle_beta   90.00
_cell.angle_gamma   90.00
#
_symmetry.space_group_name_H-M   'P 1'
#
loop_
_entity.id
_entity.type
_entity.pdbx_description
1 polymer ?
#
loop_
_entity_poly.entity_id
_entity_poly.type
_entity_poly.pdbx_seq_one_letter_code
_entity_poly.pdbx_strand_id
1 'polypeptide(L)'
;MTTLIAPASEAAITRLEIRRPDDWHLHLRDGEVLASVVDHTARQFARAIVMPNLVPPVTTVAAAEAYRARILAAVSPGLDFTPLMTCYLTDGMDPQEVETGFAAGVFTACKLYPAHATTNSSHGVTDIRNIYRVLETMQRIGMPLLIHGEVTDAHVDIFDREAVFIERILTQVVADFPGLKIVFEHITTAEAVDFVKASGP
;
A
#
# COMPACT_ATOMS: atom_id res chain seq x y z
N MET A 1 -10.93 0.11 -62.70
CA MET A 1 -11.94 -0.01 -61.62
C MET A 1 -11.23 -0.60 -60.42
N THR A 2 -10.91 0.22 -59.42
CA THR A 2 -10.24 -0.21 -58.21
C THR A 2 -11.34 -0.52 -57.19
N THR A 3 -11.53 -1.79 -56.87
CA THR A 3 -12.48 -2.23 -55.87
C THR A 3 -11.93 -1.88 -54.48
N LEU A 4 -12.53 -0.89 -53.82
CA LEU A 4 -12.26 -0.59 -52.43
C LEU A 4 -12.84 -1.75 -51.58
N ILE A 5 -11.97 -2.58 -51.03
CA ILE A 5 -12.36 -3.55 -49.99
C ILE A 5 -12.63 -2.75 -48.73
N ALA A 6 -13.87 -2.69 -48.27
CA ALA A 6 -14.22 -2.10 -46.98
C ALA A 6 -13.50 -2.91 -45.88
N PRO A 7 -12.93 -2.23 -44.86
CA PRO A 7 -12.34 -2.94 -43.76
C PRO A 7 -13.42 -3.80 -43.07
N ALA A 8 -13.08 -5.07 -42.78
CA ALA A 8 -13.94 -5.94 -42.00
C ALA A 8 -14.29 -5.23 -40.67
N SER A 9 -15.59 -5.17 -40.34
CA SER A 9 -16.02 -4.61 -39.09
C SER A 9 -15.38 -5.43 -37.96
N GLU A 10 -14.53 -4.82 -37.16
CA GLU A 10 -14.07 -5.45 -35.91
C GLU A 10 -15.31 -5.80 -35.12
N ALA A 11 -15.51 -7.10 -34.87
CA ALA A 11 -16.60 -7.56 -34.04
C ALA A 11 -16.41 -6.94 -32.64
N ALA A 12 -17.40 -6.17 -32.18
CA ALA A 12 -17.34 -5.54 -30.87
C ALA A 12 -17.19 -6.63 -29.80
N ILE A 13 -16.17 -6.47 -28.95
CA ILE A 13 -15.97 -7.36 -27.79
C ILE A 13 -17.15 -7.16 -26.84
N THR A 14 -18.02 -8.16 -26.76
CA THR A 14 -19.23 -8.10 -25.91
C THR A 14 -19.08 -8.80 -24.57
N ARG A 15 -17.99 -9.57 -24.39
CA ARG A 15 -17.69 -10.30 -23.15
C ARG A 15 -16.18 -10.32 -22.89
N LEU A 16 -15.82 -10.04 -21.64
CA LEU A 16 -14.46 -10.16 -21.13
C LEU A 16 -14.47 -11.09 -19.91
N GLU A 17 -13.62 -12.11 -19.93
CA GLU A 17 -13.38 -12.98 -18.78
C GLU A 17 -12.00 -12.68 -18.22
N ILE A 18 -11.92 -12.30 -16.94
CA ILE A 18 -10.67 -12.02 -16.23
C ILE A 18 -10.61 -12.86 -14.95
N ARG A 19 -9.39 -13.13 -14.47
CA ARG A 19 -9.21 -13.62 -13.10
C ARG A 19 -9.79 -12.59 -12.13
N ARG A 20 -10.42 -13.03 -11.03
CA ARG A 20 -10.91 -12.13 -9.99
C ARG A 20 -9.76 -11.26 -9.51
N PRO A 21 -9.87 -9.91 -9.59
CA PRO A 21 -8.78 -9.01 -9.29
C PRO A 21 -8.47 -8.94 -7.79
N ASP A 22 -7.30 -8.40 -7.46
CA ASP A 22 -6.90 -8.03 -6.11
C ASP A 22 -6.89 -6.51 -5.99
N ASP A 23 -7.16 -5.97 -4.79
CA ASP A 23 -7.03 -4.56 -4.45
C ASP A 23 -5.74 -4.36 -3.65
N TRP A 24 -4.82 -3.56 -4.18
CA TRP A 24 -3.50 -3.37 -3.57
C TRP A 24 -3.42 -2.17 -2.62
N HIS A 25 -4.54 -1.45 -2.38
CA HIS A 25 -4.60 -0.33 -1.43
C HIS A 25 -6.02 -0.07 -0.94
N LEU A 26 -6.39 -0.60 0.20
CA LEU A 26 -7.76 -0.53 0.70
C LEU A 26 -7.84 0.03 2.13
N HIS A 27 -8.68 1.04 2.33
CA HIS A 27 -9.06 1.56 3.64
C HIS A 27 -10.43 1.05 4.06
N LEU A 28 -10.48 0.12 5.00
CA LEU A 28 -11.75 -0.39 5.54
C LEU A 28 -12.23 0.35 6.79
N ARG A 29 -11.32 1.07 7.47
CA ARG A 29 -11.58 1.66 8.78
C ARG A 29 -11.97 0.59 9.81
N ASP A 30 -12.79 0.91 10.80
CA ASP A 30 -13.23 -0.04 11.84
C ASP A 30 -14.70 0.21 12.22
N GLY A 31 -15.28 -0.64 13.08
CA GLY A 31 -16.64 -0.49 13.62
C GLY A 31 -17.71 -0.40 12.54
N GLU A 32 -18.60 0.58 12.65
CA GLU A 32 -19.74 0.76 11.75
C GLU A 32 -19.31 1.07 10.31
N VAL A 33 -18.20 1.81 10.13
CA VAL A 33 -17.66 2.08 8.80
C VAL A 33 -17.19 0.80 8.13
N LEU A 34 -16.44 -0.04 8.84
CA LEU A 34 -16.02 -1.36 8.35
C LEU A 34 -17.23 -2.18 7.90
N ALA A 35 -18.24 -2.30 8.75
CA ALA A 35 -19.45 -3.06 8.46
C ALA A 35 -20.19 -2.55 7.22
N SER A 36 -20.15 -1.23 6.96
CA SER A 36 -20.85 -0.63 5.82
C SER A 36 -20.10 -0.78 4.49
N VAL A 37 -18.75 -0.95 4.50
CA VAL A 37 -17.95 -0.90 3.25
C VAL A 37 -17.35 -2.24 2.84
N VAL A 38 -17.12 -3.18 3.76
CA VAL A 38 -16.35 -4.41 3.50
C VAL A 38 -16.96 -5.27 2.38
N ASP A 39 -18.25 -5.38 2.31
CA ASP A 39 -18.91 -6.19 1.29
C ASP A 39 -18.79 -5.64 -0.12
N HIS A 40 -18.61 -4.31 -0.27
CA HIS A 40 -18.41 -3.71 -1.59
C HIS A 40 -17.10 -4.18 -2.22
N THR A 41 -16.04 -4.28 -1.43
CA THR A 41 -14.77 -4.84 -1.89
C THR A 41 -14.81 -6.37 -1.99
N ALA A 42 -15.39 -7.05 -1.00
CA ALA A 42 -15.46 -8.50 -0.96
C ALA A 42 -16.24 -9.14 -2.12
N ARG A 43 -17.16 -8.41 -2.76
CA ARG A 43 -17.89 -8.87 -3.96
C ARG A 43 -17.03 -8.81 -5.23
N GLN A 44 -16.07 -7.91 -5.30
CA GLN A 44 -15.31 -7.60 -6.52
C GLN A 44 -13.91 -8.21 -6.48
N PHE A 45 -13.22 -8.11 -5.34
CA PHE A 45 -11.82 -8.48 -5.18
C PHE A 45 -11.67 -9.80 -4.41
N ALA A 46 -10.70 -10.62 -4.83
CA ALA A 46 -10.36 -11.86 -4.13
C ALA A 46 -9.58 -11.56 -2.84
N ARG A 47 -8.63 -10.63 -2.94
CA ARG A 47 -7.77 -10.20 -1.85
C ARG A 47 -7.63 -8.68 -1.86
N ALA A 48 -7.32 -8.11 -0.70
CA ALA A 48 -6.93 -6.70 -0.63
C ALA A 48 -5.82 -6.46 0.38
N ILE A 49 -4.87 -5.56 0.05
CA ILE A 49 -3.93 -5.02 1.03
C ILE A 49 -4.68 -3.97 1.86
N VAL A 50 -4.83 -4.27 3.15
CA VAL A 50 -5.59 -3.42 4.07
C VAL A 50 -4.65 -2.45 4.76
N MET A 51 -4.95 -1.16 4.61
CA MET A 51 -4.16 -0.08 5.20
C MET A 51 -4.31 -0.02 6.72
N PRO A 52 -3.18 0.15 7.46
CA PRO A 52 -3.13 -0.03 8.90
C PRO A 52 -3.45 1.25 9.70
N ASN A 53 -3.81 2.37 9.07
CA ASN A 53 -3.98 3.68 9.68
C ASN A 53 -5.34 3.84 10.40
N LEU A 54 -5.56 3.00 11.39
CA LEU A 54 -6.65 3.11 12.36
C LEU A 54 -6.28 4.09 13.50
N VAL A 55 -7.15 4.22 14.49
CA VAL A 55 -6.89 4.90 15.76
C VAL A 55 -7.28 3.94 16.91
N PRO A 56 -6.29 3.36 17.62
CA PRO A 56 -4.84 3.42 17.37
C PRO A 56 -4.43 2.69 16.09
N PRO A 57 -3.22 3.00 15.51
CA PRO A 57 -2.73 2.33 14.32
C PRO A 57 -2.35 0.86 14.57
N VAL A 58 -2.36 0.05 13.51
CA VAL A 58 -1.99 -1.37 13.59
C VAL A 58 -0.46 -1.50 13.52
N THR A 59 0.18 -1.62 14.67
CA THR A 59 1.64 -1.64 14.80
C THR A 59 2.21 -2.98 15.28
N THR A 60 1.35 -3.92 15.67
CA THR A 60 1.78 -5.22 16.23
C THR A 60 1.07 -6.39 15.55
N VAL A 61 1.67 -7.57 15.63
CA VAL A 61 1.09 -8.84 15.17
C VAL A 61 -0.29 -9.04 15.78
N ALA A 62 -0.40 -8.92 17.10
CA ALA A 62 -1.66 -9.10 17.81
C ALA A 62 -2.75 -8.11 17.35
N ALA A 63 -2.39 -6.84 17.09
CA ALA A 63 -3.32 -5.84 16.57
C ALA A 63 -3.79 -6.17 15.15
N ALA A 64 -2.89 -6.67 14.30
CA ALA A 64 -3.22 -7.07 12.94
C ALA A 64 -4.14 -8.30 12.90
N GLU A 65 -3.86 -9.32 13.73
CA GLU A 65 -4.74 -10.50 13.87
C GLU A 65 -6.13 -10.11 14.37
N ALA A 66 -6.20 -9.26 15.40
CA ALA A 66 -7.46 -8.77 15.93
C ALA A 66 -8.24 -7.95 14.88
N TYR A 67 -7.57 -7.12 14.10
CA TYR A 67 -8.22 -6.37 13.02
C TYR A 67 -8.68 -7.29 11.89
N ARG A 68 -7.85 -8.25 11.48
CA ARG A 68 -8.22 -9.27 10.50
C ARG A 68 -9.47 -10.05 10.92
N ALA A 69 -9.56 -10.43 12.20
CA ALA A 69 -10.72 -11.13 12.74
C ALA A 69 -12.01 -10.27 12.64
N ARG A 70 -11.92 -8.97 12.94
CA ARG A 70 -13.05 -8.05 12.79
C ARG A 70 -13.49 -7.89 11.34
N ILE A 71 -12.53 -7.77 10.40
CA ILE A 71 -12.82 -7.70 8.96
C ILE A 71 -13.57 -8.95 8.52
N LEU A 72 -13.06 -10.14 8.84
CA LEU A 72 -13.66 -11.40 8.43
C LEU A 72 -15.04 -11.62 9.07
N ALA A 73 -15.25 -11.17 10.30
CA ALA A 73 -16.56 -11.22 10.96
C ALA A 73 -17.60 -10.27 10.33
N ALA A 74 -17.14 -9.19 9.68
CA ALA A 74 -18.01 -8.21 9.03
C ALA A 74 -18.36 -8.58 7.57
N VAL A 75 -17.61 -9.50 6.95
CA VAL A 75 -17.91 -10.00 5.59
C VAL A 75 -19.17 -10.84 5.60
N SER A 76 -20.12 -10.58 4.68
CA SER A 76 -21.35 -11.33 4.58
C SER A 76 -21.10 -12.81 4.23
N PRO A 77 -21.91 -13.74 4.78
CA PRO A 77 -21.82 -15.16 4.46
C PRO A 77 -21.89 -15.42 2.95
N GLY A 78 -20.99 -16.29 2.46
CA GLY A 78 -20.92 -16.67 1.05
C GLY A 78 -20.01 -15.79 0.19
N LEU A 79 -19.46 -14.72 0.73
CA LEU A 79 -18.38 -13.96 0.07
C LEU A 79 -17.02 -14.55 0.47
N ASP A 80 -16.19 -14.81 -0.55
CA ASP A 80 -14.80 -15.25 -0.37
C ASP A 80 -13.86 -14.03 -0.50
N PHE A 81 -13.25 -13.64 0.60
CA PHE A 81 -12.37 -12.47 0.66
C PHE A 81 -11.20 -12.70 1.62
N THR A 82 -10.01 -12.39 1.16
CA THR A 82 -8.79 -12.50 1.98
C THR A 82 -8.17 -11.13 2.24
N PRO A 83 -8.30 -10.58 3.46
CA PRO A 83 -7.58 -9.38 3.85
C PRO A 83 -6.08 -9.68 4.08
N LEU A 84 -5.22 -8.96 3.39
CA LEU A 84 -3.77 -8.98 3.52
C LEU A 84 -3.37 -7.83 4.46
N MET A 85 -2.95 -8.17 5.68
CA MET A 85 -2.70 -7.18 6.73
C MET A 85 -1.34 -6.51 6.55
N THR A 86 -1.27 -5.23 6.93
CA THR A 86 -0.04 -4.44 6.90
C THR A 86 0.30 -3.89 8.28
N CYS A 87 1.60 -3.68 8.51
CA CYS A 87 2.11 -3.03 9.71
C CYS A 87 2.29 -1.53 9.47
N TYR A 88 1.80 -0.70 10.38
CA TYR A 88 2.00 0.74 10.38
C TYR A 88 3.38 1.07 10.95
N LEU A 89 4.26 1.71 10.18
CA LEU A 89 5.59 2.11 10.64
C LEU A 89 5.54 3.37 11.51
N THR A 90 6.22 3.31 12.65
CA THR A 90 6.44 4.42 13.58
C THR A 90 7.92 4.58 13.85
N ASP A 91 8.36 5.74 14.36
CA ASP A 91 9.77 6.02 14.69
C ASP A 91 10.39 4.98 15.64
N GLY A 92 9.58 4.43 16.55
CA GLY A 92 10.02 3.44 17.54
C GLY A 92 9.72 1.98 17.17
N MET A 93 9.47 1.69 15.88
CA MET A 93 9.14 0.32 15.44
C MET A 93 10.26 -0.67 15.75
N ASP A 94 9.91 -1.78 16.41
CA ASP A 94 10.83 -2.88 16.64
C ASP A 94 10.98 -3.74 15.35
N PRO A 95 12.19 -3.87 14.80
CA PRO A 95 12.44 -4.75 13.66
C PRO A 95 12.03 -6.21 13.91
N GLN A 96 12.12 -6.67 15.15
CA GLN A 96 11.75 -8.04 15.51
C GLN A 96 10.25 -8.29 15.36
N GLU A 97 9.40 -7.29 15.69
CA GLU A 97 7.95 -7.38 15.49
C GLU A 97 7.60 -7.55 14.01
N VAL A 98 8.28 -6.78 13.14
CA VAL A 98 8.11 -6.86 11.68
C VAL A 98 8.52 -8.23 11.15
N GLU A 99 9.70 -8.72 11.55
CA GLU A 99 10.21 -10.03 11.14
C GLU A 99 9.29 -11.16 11.60
N THR A 100 8.87 -11.13 12.86
CA THR A 100 7.97 -12.15 13.43
C THR A 100 6.62 -12.17 12.70
N GLY A 101 6.04 -11.01 12.46
CA GLY A 101 4.75 -10.91 11.79
C GLY A 101 4.78 -11.34 10.32
N PHE A 102 5.90 -11.08 9.63
CA PHE A 102 6.08 -11.55 8.25
C PHE A 102 6.31 -13.05 8.19
N ALA A 103 7.18 -13.60 9.05
CA ALA A 103 7.44 -15.02 9.12
C ALA A 103 6.19 -15.85 9.49
N ALA A 104 5.32 -15.29 10.34
CA ALA A 104 4.05 -15.89 10.71
C ALA A 104 2.95 -15.76 9.64
N GLY A 105 3.21 -15.02 8.54
CA GLY A 105 2.21 -14.73 7.50
C GLY A 105 1.08 -13.81 7.95
N VAL A 106 1.28 -13.06 9.05
CA VAL A 106 0.33 -12.06 9.54
C VAL A 106 0.48 -10.76 8.77
N PHE A 107 1.71 -10.23 8.66
CA PHE A 107 1.99 -9.07 7.84
C PHE A 107 2.36 -9.46 6.41
N THR A 108 1.76 -8.80 5.43
CA THR A 108 2.12 -8.91 4.00
C THR A 108 3.15 -7.86 3.62
N ALA A 109 3.09 -6.68 4.23
CA ALA A 109 3.93 -5.53 3.96
C ALA A 109 3.96 -4.59 5.18
N CYS A 110 4.92 -3.65 5.21
CA CYS A 110 4.83 -2.48 6.08
C CYS A 110 4.39 -1.26 5.29
N LYS A 111 3.61 -0.38 5.93
CA LYS A 111 3.17 0.90 5.37
C LYS A 111 3.87 2.07 6.03
N LEU A 112 4.56 2.86 5.23
CA LEU A 112 5.16 4.13 5.61
C LEU A 112 4.18 5.28 5.36
N TYR A 113 3.86 6.00 6.44
CA TYR A 113 3.27 7.32 6.39
C TYR A 113 4.25 8.32 6.98
N PRO A 114 4.65 9.37 6.26
CA PRO A 114 5.26 10.52 6.91
C PRO A 114 4.28 11.12 7.93
N ALA A 115 4.78 11.51 9.10
CA ALA A 115 3.94 12.04 10.16
C ALA A 115 3.14 13.25 9.65
N HIS A 116 1.82 13.25 9.90
CA HIS A 116 0.88 14.29 9.48
C HIS A 116 0.63 14.44 7.97
N ALA A 117 1.09 13.51 7.12
CA ALA A 117 0.89 13.60 5.68
C ALA A 117 -0.57 13.35 5.26
N THR A 118 -1.31 12.53 5.98
CA THR A 118 -2.68 12.13 5.63
C THR A 118 -3.52 11.79 6.86
N THR A 119 -4.74 11.31 6.64
CA THR A 119 -5.66 10.88 7.71
C THR A 119 -5.03 9.81 8.59
N ASN A 120 -5.11 9.99 9.93
CA ASN A 120 -4.58 9.08 10.95
C ASN A 120 -3.08 8.80 10.80
N SER A 121 -2.30 9.80 10.34
CA SER A 121 -0.84 9.68 10.17
C SER A 121 -0.02 10.40 11.25
N SER A 122 -0.64 10.88 12.32
CA SER A 122 0.07 11.58 13.41
C SER A 122 1.15 10.73 14.12
N HIS A 123 1.00 9.41 14.09
CA HIS A 123 1.97 8.45 14.61
C HIS A 123 2.98 7.96 13.55
N GLY A 124 2.95 8.54 12.36
CA GLY A 124 3.85 8.20 11.26
C GLY A 124 5.31 8.53 11.53
N VAL A 125 6.13 8.24 10.56
CA VAL A 125 7.58 8.43 10.65
C VAL A 125 7.92 9.90 10.50
N THR A 126 8.66 10.44 11.49
CA THR A 126 9.10 11.85 11.48
C THR A 126 10.43 12.05 10.74
N ASP A 127 11.31 11.04 10.79
CA ASP A 127 12.56 11.00 10.03
C ASP A 127 12.78 9.56 9.55
N ILE A 128 13.00 9.39 8.26
CA ILE A 128 13.19 8.07 7.65
C ILE A 128 14.34 7.28 8.29
N ARG A 129 15.35 7.95 8.83
CA ARG A 129 16.51 7.33 9.50
C ARG A 129 16.11 6.62 10.80
N ASN A 130 15.02 7.01 11.44
CA ASN A 130 14.53 6.37 12.67
C ASN A 130 14.14 4.91 12.42
N ILE A 131 13.76 4.57 11.18
CA ILE A 131 13.32 3.24 10.79
C ILE A 131 14.35 2.47 9.94
N TYR A 132 15.57 2.95 9.78
CA TYR A 132 16.60 2.30 8.93
C TYR A 132 16.84 0.83 9.33
N ARG A 133 16.84 0.50 10.62
CA ARG A 133 16.98 -0.89 11.09
C ARG A 133 15.79 -1.76 10.67
N VAL A 134 14.60 -1.16 10.58
CA VAL A 134 13.40 -1.84 10.09
C VAL A 134 13.51 -2.07 8.59
N LEU A 135 13.95 -1.06 7.81
CA LEU A 135 14.16 -1.19 6.36
C LEU A 135 15.21 -2.24 6.01
N GLU A 136 16.31 -2.30 6.77
CA GLU A 136 17.33 -3.35 6.64
C GLU A 136 16.74 -4.75 6.89
N THR A 137 15.93 -4.89 7.93
CA THR A 137 15.23 -6.14 8.22
C THR A 137 14.26 -6.51 7.11
N MET A 138 13.44 -5.57 6.63
CA MET A 138 12.51 -5.79 5.53
C MET A 138 13.23 -6.23 4.25
N GLN A 139 14.35 -5.56 3.90
CA GLN A 139 15.19 -5.95 2.77
C GLN A 139 15.69 -7.39 2.91
N ARG A 140 16.21 -7.76 4.09
CA ARG A 140 16.76 -9.08 4.38
C ARG A 140 15.72 -10.20 4.26
N ILE A 141 14.49 -9.94 4.74
CA ILE A 141 13.40 -10.94 4.69
C ILE A 141 12.56 -10.89 3.42
N GLY A 142 12.84 -9.92 2.53
CA GLY A 142 12.11 -9.75 1.27
C GLY A 142 10.69 -9.20 1.43
N MET A 143 10.40 -8.50 2.53
CA MET A 143 9.10 -7.89 2.83
C MET A 143 8.95 -6.56 2.09
N PRO A 144 7.81 -6.29 1.41
CA PRO A 144 7.59 -5.04 0.71
C PRO A 144 7.37 -3.84 1.65
N LEU A 145 7.89 -2.67 1.26
CA LEU A 145 7.59 -1.37 1.83
C LEU A 145 6.59 -0.63 0.93
N LEU A 146 5.43 -0.30 1.48
CA LEU A 146 4.40 0.51 0.82
C LEU A 146 4.56 1.96 1.29
N ILE A 147 4.65 2.93 0.37
CA ILE A 147 4.99 4.31 0.72
C ILE A 147 3.87 5.27 0.34
N HIS A 148 3.42 6.09 1.31
CA HIS A 148 2.77 7.36 1.06
C HIS A 148 3.87 8.41 0.91
N GLY A 149 4.14 8.85 -0.31
CA GLY A 149 5.36 9.59 -0.63
C GLY A 149 5.16 11.09 -0.72
N GLU A 150 4.91 11.75 0.40
CA GLU A 150 4.81 13.20 0.49
C GLU A 150 5.60 13.75 1.65
N VAL A 151 6.25 14.91 1.45
CA VAL A 151 6.79 15.70 2.56
C VAL A 151 5.67 16.50 3.24
N THR A 152 5.88 16.86 4.52
CA THR A 152 4.89 17.59 5.32
C THR A 152 5.34 19.00 5.69
N ASP A 153 6.39 19.50 5.06
CA ASP A 153 6.91 20.83 5.27
C ASP A 153 5.86 21.90 4.91
N ALA A 154 5.62 22.84 5.83
CA ALA A 154 4.61 23.89 5.63
C ALA A 154 4.95 24.87 4.48
N HIS A 155 6.21 24.88 4.04
CA HIS A 155 6.70 25.77 2.97
C HIS A 155 6.68 25.11 1.60
N VAL A 156 6.37 23.80 1.51
CA VAL A 156 6.27 23.09 0.25
C VAL A 156 4.82 23.12 -0.21
N ASP A 157 4.60 23.58 -1.45
CA ASP A 157 3.28 23.55 -2.06
C ASP A 157 2.77 22.10 -2.13
N ILE A 158 1.46 21.93 -1.94
CA ILE A 158 0.83 20.61 -1.92
C ILE A 158 1.09 19.80 -3.20
N PHE A 159 1.20 20.50 -4.36
CA PHE A 159 1.48 19.85 -5.65
C PHE A 159 2.94 19.43 -5.83
N ASP A 160 3.85 19.99 -5.03
CA ASP A 160 5.29 19.69 -5.10
C ASP A 160 5.74 18.64 -4.06
N ARG A 161 4.87 18.27 -3.11
CA ARG A 161 5.23 17.41 -1.97
C ARG A 161 5.76 16.05 -2.37
N GLU A 162 5.19 15.45 -3.40
CA GLU A 162 5.63 14.14 -3.89
C GLU A 162 7.00 14.23 -4.59
N ALA A 163 7.21 15.24 -5.46
CA ALA A 163 8.49 15.46 -6.11
C ALA A 163 9.61 15.74 -5.11
N VAL A 164 9.33 16.55 -4.09
CA VAL A 164 10.28 16.86 -3.01
C VAL A 164 10.57 15.63 -2.14
N PHE A 165 9.58 14.74 -1.91
CA PHE A 165 9.79 13.48 -1.21
C PHE A 165 10.74 12.57 -1.98
N ILE A 166 10.58 12.47 -3.30
CA ILE A 166 11.47 11.70 -4.17
C ILE A 166 12.91 12.21 -4.04
N GLU A 167 13.09 13.53 -4.19
CA GLU A 167 14.41 14.15 -4.16
C GLU A 167 15.12 13.98 -2.80
N ARG A 168 14.41 14.27 -1.70
CA ARG A 168 15.03 14.35 -0.37
C ARG A 168 15.10 13.02 0.37
N ILE A 169 14.19 12.08 0.07
CA ILE A 169 14.00 10.88 0.89
C ILE A 169 14.10 9.61 0.05
N LEU A 170 13.24 9.46 -0.97
CA LEU A 170 13.10 8.18 -1.65
C LEU A 170 14.35 7.77 -2.42
N THR A 171 15.01 8.74 -3.09
CA THR A 171 16.28 8.49 -3.81
C THR A 171 17.35 7.92 -2.89
N GLN A 172 17.47 8.46 -1.67
CA GLN A 172 18.45 7.96 -0.69
C GLN A 172 18.06 6.58 -0.16
N VAL A 173 16.77 6.35 0.12
CA VAL A 173 16.29 5.02 0.57
C VAL A 173 16.58 3.94 -0.45
N VAL A 174 16.34 4.21 -1.73
CA VAL A 174 16.65 3.25 -2.81
C VAL A 174 18.16 3.00 -2.92
N ALA A 175 18.98 4.03 -2.73
CA ALA A 175 20.45 3.88 -2.76
C ALA A 175 20.98 3.08 -1.56
N ASP A 176 20.44 3.32 -0.36
CA ASP A 176 20.87 2.67 0.88
C ASP A 176 20.36 1.22 0.99
N PHE A 177 19.21 0.93 0.40
CA PHE A 177 18.55 -0.38 0.46
C PHE A 177 18.22 -0.93 -0.94
N PRO A 178 19.23 -1.27 -1.77
CA PRO A 178 19.02 -1.64 -3.18
C PRO A 178 18.26 -2.96 -3.38
N GLY A 179 18.10 -3.78 -2.36
CA GLY A 179 17.31 -5.02 -2.40
C GLY A 179 15.93 -4.89 -1.76
N LEU A 180 15.58 -3.71 -1.25
CA LEU A 180 14.26 -3.48 -0.64
C LEU A 180 13.19 -3.37 -1.72
N LYS A 181 12.14 -4.19 -1.60
CA LYS A 181 10.98 -4.09 -2.48
C LYS A 181 10.15 -2.88 -2.08
N ILE A 182 10.04 -1.89 -2.95
CA ILE A 182 9.31 -0.66 -2.69
C ILE A 182 8.10 -0.58 -3.62
N VAL A 183 6.94 -0.25 -3.04
CA VAL A 183 5.72 0.13 -3.76
C VAL A 183 5.46 1.60 -3.46
N PHE A 184 5.70 2.44 -4.43
CA PHE A 184 5.39 3.87 -4.35
C PHE A 184 3.93 4.06 -4.74
N GLU A 185 3.06 4.17 -3.72
CA GLU A 185 1.61 4.07 -3.90
C GLU A 185 0.98 5.39 -4.36
N HIS A 186 -0.17 5.27 -5.05
CA HIS A 186 -1.07 6.36 -5.46
C HIS A 186 -0.33 7.62 -5.97
N ILE A 187 0.71 7.42 -6.75
CA ILE A 187 1.51 8.50 -7.36
C ILE A 187 0.66 9.41 -8.23
N THR A 188 0.90 10.71 -8.16
CA THR A 188 0.07 11.75 -8.80
C THR A 188 0.85 12.71 -9.68
N THR A 189 2.18 12.69 -9.63
CA THR A 189 3.06 13.62 -10.36
C THR A 189 3.77 12.95 -11.52
N ALA A 190 4.21 13.75 -12.49
CA ALA A 190 5.05 13.28 -13.60
C ALA A 190 6.40 12.78 -13.08
N GLU A 191 6.97 13.46 -12.08
CA GLU A 191 8.23 13.10 -11.42
C GLU A 191 8.18 11.71 -10.81
N ALA A 192 7.08 11.35 -10.15
CA ALA A 192 6.90 10.02 -9.58
C ALA A 192 6.76 8.93 -10.66
N VAL A 193 6.04 9.22 -11.74
CA VAL A 193 5.94 8.31 -12.88
C VAL A 193 7.31 8.07 -13.52
N ASP A 194 8.09 9.14 -13.73
CA ASP A 194 9.43 9.04 -14.32
C ASP A 194 10.39 8.30 -13.38
N PHE A 195 10.33 8.57 -12.08
CA PHE A 195 11.12 7.86 -11.07
C PHE A 195 10.84 6.35 -11.08
N VAL A 196 9.56 5.95 -11.06
CA VAL A 196 9.17 4.53 -11.10
C VAL A 196 9.59 3.87 -12.41
N LYS A 197 9.45 4.54 -13.56
CA LYS A 197 9.91 4.00 -14.85
C LYS A 197 11.42 3.86 -14.96
N ALA A 198 12.18 4.74 -14.30
CA ALA A 198 13.64 4.67 -14.28
C ALA A 198 14.16 3.65 -13.25
N SER A 199 13.34 3.23 -12.31
CA SER A 199 13.68 2.18 -11.34
C SER A 199 13.71 0.82 -12.03
N GLY A 200 14.67 -0.01 -11.68
CA GLY A 200 14.74 -1.39 -12.17
C GLY A 200 13.61 -2.28 -11.62
N PRO A 201 13.44 -3.47 -12.19
CA PRO A 201 12.47 -4.45 -11.71
C PRO A 201 12.83 -4.99 -10.32
#